data_7fc21bfac7735351e19ad065cc2ccfb6
#
_entry.id   7fc21bfac7735351e19ad065cc2ccfb6
#
_cell.length_a   1.000
_cell.length_b   1.000
_cell.length_c   1.000
_cell.angle_alpha   90.00
_cell.angle_beta   90.00
_cell.angle_gamma   90.00
#
_symmetry.space_group_name_H-M   'P 1'
#
loop_
_entity.id
_entity.type
_entity.pdbx_description
1 polymer ?
#
loop_
_entity_poly.entity_id
_entity_poly.type
_entity_poly.pdbx_seq_one_letter_code
_entity_poly.pdbx_strand_id
1 'polypeptide(L)'
;MSNKPCTVAILGRKIGMTRYFLADGKNIPVTVIEAGPCVVTQVKTAERDGYAAVQIAFDDMKARNSTMAMIAHDMKAGTGPKRVHREMRVADDAAANAYQLGQTIGVSALEGVAYVDVVGTSKGKGFAGVMKRHNFKGMSATHGTERKHRTSGSIGSHGTDRGHGAKIKKGKRMAGHMGDERVTVRSLDVVMIDAEKNILLVKGPVPGANDGYLFIRAATRLFKRKAKKLPKK
;
A
#
# COMPACT_ATOMS: atom_id res chain seq x y z
N MET A 1 -1.72 6.27 11.24
CA MET A 1 -2.13 5.20 10.29
C MET A 1 -3.43 4.61 10.81
N SER A 2 -4.40 4.31 9.96
CA SER A 2 -5.67 3.73 10.43
C SER A 2 -5.42 2.28 10.85
N ASN A 3 -5.38 2.02 12.15
CA ASN A 3 -5.34 0.67 12.74
C ASN A 3 -6.73 0.01 12.75
N LYS A 4 -7.61 0.39 11.82
CA LYS A 4 -8.92 -0.22 11.73
C LYS A 4 -8.80 -1.69 11.34
N PRO A 5 -9.52 -2.57 12.02
CA PRO A 5 -9.54 -3.99 11.68
C PRO A 5 -10.04 -4.17 10.25
N CYS A 6 -9.52 -5.16 9.55
CA CYS A 6 -10.00 -5.56 8.24
C CYS A 6 -10.51 -7.00 8.30
N THR A 7 -11.52 -7.30 7.50
CA THR A 7 -12.09 -8.66 7.46
C THR A 7 -11.19 -9.63 6.70
N VAL A 8 -10.56 -9.17 5.63
CA VAL A 8 -9.68 -9.97 4.77
C VAL A 8 -8.55 -9.12 4.22
N ALA A 9 -7.35 -9.67 4.19
CA ALA A 9 -6.22 -9.09 3.48
C ALA A 9 -5.35 -10.20 2.86
N ILE A 10 -4.66 -9.86 1.77
CA ILE A 10 -3.76 -10.74 1.04
C ILE A 10 -2.54 -9.95 0.58
N LEU A 11 -1.41 -10.63 0.46
CA LEU A 11 -0.21 -10.08 -0.19
C LEU A 11 -0.21 -10.46 -1.66
N GLY A 12 0.41 -9.62 -2.47
CA GLY A 12 0.56 -9.89 -3.88
C GLY A 12 1.69 -9.10 -4.51
N ARG A 13 1.89 -9.32 -5.79
CA ARG A 13 2.90 -8.65 -6.61
C ARG A 13 2.22 -7.97 -7.81
N LYS A 14 2.61 -6.73 -8.08
CA LYS A 14 2.13 -6.00 -9.26
C LYS A 14 2.77 -6.57 -10.51
N ILE A 15 1.99 -7.13 -11.40
CA ILE A 15 2.49 -7.60 -12.70
C ILE A 15 2.62 -6.41 -13.67
N GLY A 16 1.53 -5.63 -13.83
CA GLY A 16 1.53 -4.52 -14.76
C GLY A 16 0.17 -3.86 -14.87
N MET A 17 0.02 -3.04 -15.90
CA MET A 17 -1.26 -2.41 -16.25
C MET A 17 -1.66 -2.76 -17.68
N THR A 18 -2.95 -2.96 -17.87
CA THR A 18 -3.55 -3.23 -19.17
C THR A 18 -4.93 -2.58 -19.28
N ARG A 19 -5.62 -2.84 -20.37
CA ARG A 19 -7.00 -2.43 -20.60
C ARG A 19 -7.90 -3.65 -20.54
N TYR A 20 -9.07 -3.46 -19.97
CA TYR A 20 -10.11 -4.49 -19.89
C TYR A 20 -11.40 -3.96 -20.53
N PHE A 21 -12.01 -4.76 -21.38
CA PHE A 21 -13.26 -4.41 -22.05
C PHE A 21 -14.41 -5.05 -21.28
N LEU A 22 -15.31 -4.21 -20.80
CA LEU A 22 -16.53 -4.65 -20.13
C LEU A 22 -17.54 -5.16 -21.18
N ALA A 23 -18.52 -5.93 -20.73
CA ALA A 23 -19.59 -6.43 -21.59
C ALA A 23 -20.41 -5.32 -22.29
N ASP A 24 -20.45 -4.12 -21.69
CA ASP A 24 -21.08 -2.94 -22.26
C ASP A 24 -20.19 -2.16 -23.28
N GLY A 25 -19.08 -2.76 -23.70
CA GLY A 25 -18.12 -2.21 -24.66
C GLY A 25 -17.18 -1.13 -24.08
N LYS A 26 -17.33 -0.76 -22.82
CA LYS A 26 -16.45 0.25 -22.19
C LYS A 26 -15.05 -0.30 -21.94
N ASN A 27 -14.04 0.46 -22.39
CA ASN A 27 -12.64 0.20 -22.12
C ASN A 27 -12.22 0.83 -20.80
N ILE A 28 -11.72 0.05 -19.85
CA ILE A 28 -11.27 0.53 -18.56
C ILE A 28 -9.79 0.16 -18.32
N PRO A 29 -8.98 1.10 -17.76
CA PRO A 29 -7.63 0.78 -17.35
C PRO A 29 -7.66 -0.09 -16.10
N VAL A 30 -6.91 -1.18 -16.10
CA VAL A 30 -6.80 -2.09 -14.96
C VAL A 30 -5.35 -2.38 -14.62
N THR A 31 -5.08 -2.62 -13.36
CA THR A 31 -3.82 -3.18 -12.88
C THR A 31 -4.02 -4.65 -12.62
N VAL A 32 -3.09 -5.46 -13.13
CA VAL A 32 -3.00 -6.90 -12.91
C VAL A 32 -2.11 -7.15 -11.72
N ILE A 33 -2.62 -7.88 -10.74
CA ILE A 33 -1.92 -8.22 -9.51
C ILE A 33 -1.97 -9.74 -9.34
N GLU A 34 -0.82 -10.34 -9.14
CA GLU A 34 -0.68 -11.70 -8.65
C GLU A 34 -0.93 -11.67 -7.15
N ALA A 35 -2.01 -12.26 -6.67
CA ALA A 35 -2.49 -12.13 -5.30
C ALA A 35 -2.52 -13.49 -4.59
N GLY A 36 -1.47 -13.78 -3.83
CA GLY A 36 -1.30 -15.08 -3.16
C GLY A 36 -0.68 -16.15 -4.07
N PRO A 37 -0.57 -17.40 -3.60
CA PRO A 37 -1.02 -17.87 -2.28
C PRO A 37 -0.19 -17.29 -1.13
N CYS A 38 -0.84 -16.90 -0.04
CA CYS A 38 -0.20 -16.43 1.18
C CYS A 38 -0.31 -17.51 2.27
N VAL A 39 0.70 -17.63 3.12
CA VAL A 39 0.70 -18.57 4.25
C VAL A 39 0.57 -17.81 5.56
N VAL A 40 -0.24 -18.29 6.48
CA VAL A 40 -0.34 -17.77 7.84
C VAL A 40 0.88 -18.23 8.64
N THR A 41 1.74 -17.29 9.02
CA THR A 41 2.98 -17.58 9.77
C THR A 41 2.87 -17.34 11.27
N GLN A 42 1.90 -16.54 11.69
CA GLN A 42 1.64 -16.31 13.12
C GLN A 42 0.23 -15.82 13.35
N VAL A 43 -0.40 -16.29 14.41
CA VAL A 43 -1.65 -15.75 14.95
C VAL A 43 -1.31 -15.02 16.26
N LYS A 44 -1.75 -13.76 16.38
CA LYS A 44 -1.51 -12.88 17.52
C LYS A 44 -2.82 -12.60 18.24
N THR A 45 -2.80 -12.71 19.57
CA THR A 45 -3.95 -12.46 20.46
C THR A 45 -3.68 -11.26 21.36
N ALA A 46 -4.76 -10.65 21.84
CA ALA A 46 -4.65 -9.49 22.73
C ALA A 46 -3.96 -9.84 24.05
N GLU A 47 -4.18 -11.04 24.58
CA GLU A 47 -3.57 -11.51 25.82
C GLU A 47 -2.04 -11.60 25.73
N ARG A 48 -1.54 -12.18 24.64
CA ARG A 48 -0.11 -12.45 24.45
C ARG A 48 0.65 -11.29 23.83
N ASP A 49 0.07 -10.66 22.83
CA ASP A 49 0.75 -9.66 21.97
C ASP A 49 0.21 -8.24 22.17
N GLY A 50 -0.82 -8.06 23.01
CA GLY A 50 -1.49 -6.78 23.26
C GLY A 50 -2.46 -6.36 22.14
N TYR A 51 -2.66 -7.18 21.11
CA TYR A 51 -3.61 -6.93 20.04
C TYR A 51 -3.88 -8.17 19.19
N ALA A 52 -5.06 -8.24 18.58
CA ALA A 52 -5.45 -9.30 17.66
C ALA A 52 -4.97 -9.03 16.23
N ALA A 53 -4.23 -9.97 15.65
CA ALA A 53 -3.74 -9.90 14.26
C ALA A 53 -3.36 -11.28 13.73
N VAL A 54 -3.37 -11.39 12.40
CA VAL A 54 -2.86 -12.56 11.68
C VAL A 54 -1.70 -12.12 10.82
N GLN A 55 -0.53 -12.73 10.99
CA GLN A 55 0.61 -12.52 10.13
C GLN A 55 0.52 -13.42 8.92
N ILE A 56 0.60 -12.84 7.75
CA ILE A 56 0.60 -13.53 6.46
C ILE A 56 1.94 -13.33 5.75
N ALA A 57 2.42 -14.34 5.08
CA ALA A 57 3.67 -14.32 4.33
C ALA A 57 3.46 -14.68 2.86
N PHE A 58 4.29 -14.10 1.99
CA PHE A 58 4.19 -14.24 0.54
C PHE A 58 5.57 -14.28 -0.11
N ASP A 59 5.65 -14.93 -1.26
CA ASP A 59 6.82 -15.10 -2.13
C ASP A 59 7.96 -15.90 -1.46
N ASP A 60 8.35 -16.98 -2.11
CA ASP A 60 9.38 -17.88 -1.60
C ASP A 60 10.78 -17.26 -1.73
N MET A 61 11.61 -17.48 -0.74
CA MET A 61 12.99 -17.04 -0.74
C MET A 61 13.94 -18.23 -0.53
N LYS A 62 15.04 -18.23 -1.27
CA LYS A 62 16.08 -19.25 -1.06
C LYS A 62 16.66 -19.12 0.35
N ALA A 63 16.80 -20.24 1.06
CA ALA A 63 17.28 -20.26 2.45
C ALA A 63 18.62 -19.52 2.65
N ARG A 64 19.53 -19.60 1.66
CA ARG A 64 20.82 -18.88 1.70
C ARG A 64 20.68 -17.34 1.74
N ASN A 65 19.53 -16.79 1.35
CA ASN A 65 19.26 -15.35 1.35
C ASN A 65 18.45 -14.91 2.57
N SER A 66 18.07 -15.87 3.44
CA SER A 66 17.31 -15.61 4.66
C SER A 66 18.20 -15.78 5.89
N THR A 67 17.84 -15.11 6.98
CA THR A 67 18.48 -15.30 8.27
C THR A 67 17.93 -16.55 8.97
N MET A 68 18.72 -17.19 9.83
CA MET A 68 18.29 -18.36 10.59
C MET A 68 17.04 -18.09 11.43
N ALA A 69 16.93 -16.88 11.98
CA ALA A 69 15.76 -16.48 12.76
C ALA A 69 14.47 -16.48 11.92
N MET A 70 14.53 -15.96 10.67
CA MET A 70 13.38 -15.95 9.76
C MET A 70 13.05 -17.35 9.27
N ILE A 71 14.06 -18.18 8.97
CA ILE A 71 13.85 -19.57 8.59
C ILE A 71 13.13 -20.31 9.72
N ALA A 72 13.61 -20.19 10.97
CA ALA A 72 12.98 -20.82 12.11
C ALA A 72 11.56 -20.32 12.38
N HIS A 73 11.28 -19.03 12.09
CA HIS A 73 9.95 -18.46 12.19
C HIS A 73 8.98 -19.10 11.18
N ASP A 74 9.38 -19.18 9.92
CA ASP A 74 8.53 -19.73 8.85
C ASP A 74 8.38 -21.25 8.96
N MET A 75 9.42 -21.95 9.44
CA MET A 75 9.35 -23.39 9.71
C MET A 75 8.31 -23.76 10.76
N LYS A 76 8.02 -22.91 11.75
CA LYS A 76 6.93 -23.12 12.71
C LYS A 76 5.57 -23.21 12.03
N ALA A 77 5.40 -22.53 10.90
CA ALA A 77 4.20 -22.58 10.08
C ALA A 77 4.23 -23.72 9.02
N GLY A 78 5.25 -24.59 9.06
CA GLY A 78 5.43 -25.69 8.09
C GLY A 78 5.78 -25.20 6.69
N THR A 79 6.30 -23.99 6.53
CA THR A 79 6.67 -23.43 5.23
C THR A 79 8.16 -23.08 5.14
N GLY A 80 8.68 -23.01 3.92
CA GLY A 80 10.01 -22.47 3.66
C GLY A 80 10.06 -20.95 3.89
N PRO A 81 11.27 -20.36 3.89
CA PRO A 81 11.43 -18.93 4.15
C PRO A 81 10.71 -18.10 3.10
N LYS A 82 9.94 -17.13 3.57
CA LYS A 82 9.16 -16.19 2.76
C LYS A 82 9.84 -14.82 2.72
N ARG A 83 9.60 -14.09 1.64
CA ARG A 83 10.25 -12.80 1.40
C ARG A 83 9.55 -11.65 2.10
N VAL A 84 8.23 -11.69 2.18
CA VAL A 84 7.42 -10.59 2.71
C VAL A 84 6.45 -11.11 3.76
N HIS A 85 6.53 -10.52 4.94
CA HIS A 85 5.60 -10.75 6.04
C HIS A 85 4.82 -9.48 6.34
N ARG A 86 3.51 -9.56 6.52
CA ARG A 86 2.65 -8.44 6.92
C ARG A 86 1.57 -8.93 7.86
N GLU A 87 1.17 -8.05 8.76
CA GLU A 87 0.09 -8.32 9.71
C GLU A 87 -1.22 -7.72 9.22
N MET A 88 -2.25 -8.53 9.26
CA MET A 88 -3.62 -8.15 9.08
C MET A 88 -4.25 -7.99 10.45
N ARG A 89 -4.57 -6.76 10.86
CA ARG A 89 -5.31 -6.49 12.09
C ARG A 89 -6.75 -6.97 11.97
N VAL A 90 -7.19 -7.79 12.90
CA VAL A 90 -8.58 -8.27 12.99
C VAL A 90 -9.29 -7.58 14.15
N ALA A 91 -10.62 -7.75 14.23
CA ALA A 91 -11.42 -7.06 15.24
C ALA A 91 -11.14 -7.59 16.63
N ASP A 92 -11.20 -8.91 16.77
CA ASP A 92 -11.18 -9.62 18.04
C ASP A 92 -10.31 -10.87 17.95
N ASP A 93 -9.96 -11.43 19.11
CA ASP A 93 -9.19 -12.66 19.23
C ASP A 93 -9.91 -13.86 18.61
N ALA A 94 -11.25 -13.88 18.68
CA ALA A 94 -12.05 -14.91 18.01
C ALA A 94 -11.85 -14.92 16.50
N ALA A 95 -11.78 -13.73 15.89
CA ALA A 95 -11.49 -13.59 14.47
C ALA A 95 -10.03 -13.94 14.11
N ALA A 96 -9.09 -13.75 15.04
CA ALA A 96 -7.71 -14.20 14.86
C ALA A 96 -7.59 -15.71 14.94
N ASN A 97 -8.26 -16.34 15.91
CA ASN A 97 -8.24 -17.78 16.13
C ASN A 97 -9.01 -18.58 15.06
N ALA A 98 -9.78 -17.91 14.20
CA ALA A 98 -10.38 -18.54 13.01
C ALA A 98 -9.32 -18.95 11.96
N TYR A 99 -8.12 -18.40 12.05
CA TYR A 99 -7.00 -18.75 11.18
C TYR A 99 -6.05 -19.73 11.88
N GLN A 100 -5.59 -20.72 11.11
CA GLN A 100 -4.64 -21.70 11.60
C GLN A 100 -3.23 -21.42 11.09
N LEU A 101 -2.23 -21.74 11.91
CA LEU A 101 -0.84 -21.67 11.52
C LEU A 101 -0.58 -22.58 10.32
N GLY A 102 0.10 -22.10 9.29
CA GLY A 102 0.34 -22.85 8.04
C GLY A 102 -0.83 -22.82 7.05
N GLN A 103 -1.97 -22.25 7.41
CA GLN A 103 -3.11 -22.12 6.49
C GLN A 103 -2.73 -21.26 5.29
N THR A 104 -3.12 -21.74 4.09
CA THR A 104 -2.95 -21.00 2.84
C THR A 104 -4.17 -20.15 2.53
N ILE A 105 -3.93 -18.87 2.21
CA ILE A 105 -4.97 -17.90 1.82
C ILE A 105 -4.74 -17.53 0.36
N GLY A 106 -5.67 -17.88 -0.50
CA GLY A 106 -5.67 -17.55 -1.93
C GLY A 106 -6.48 -16.29 -2.24
N VAL A 107 -6.47 -15.88 -3.51
CA VAL A 107 -7.22 -14.71 -3.99
C VAL A 107 -8.73 -14.89 -3.82
N SER A 108 -9.24 -16.14 -3.76
CA SER A 108 -10.64 -16.47 -3.47
C SER A 108 -11.17 -15.87 -2.17
N ALA A 109 -10.29 -15.62 -1.20
CA ALA A 109 -10.67 -14.93 0.04
C ALA A 109 -11.22 -13.50 -0.19
N LEU A 110 -10.98 -12.90 -1.38
CA LEU A 110 -11.52 -11.61 -1.79
C LEU A 110 -12.82 -11.73 -2.61
N GLU A 111 -13.33 -12.93 -2.85
CA GLU A 111 -14.61 -13.13 -3.54
C GLU A 111 -15.74 -12.41 -2.78
N GLY A 112 -16.65 -11.77 -3.54
CA GLY A 112 -17.71 -10.96 -2.96
C GLY A 112 -17.28 -9.57 -2.48
N VAL A 113 -15.98 -9.23 -2.49
CA VAL A 113 -15.47 -7.91 -2.13
C VAL A 113 -15.51 -6.99 -3.35
N ALA A 114 -16.41 -6.01 -3.37
CA ALA A 114 -16.54 -5.06 -4.48
C ALA A 114 -15.41 -4.01 -4.54
N TYR A 115 -14.83 -3.65 -3.39
CA TYR A 115 -13.82 -2.60 -3.28
C TYR A 115 -12.67 -3.01 -2.39
N VAL A 116 -11.44 -2.74 -2.86
CA VAL A 116 -10.21 -3.01 -2.13
C VAL A 116 -9.39 -1.75 -1.90
N ASP A 117 -8.63 -1.74 -0.79
CA ASP A 117 -7.55 -0.79 -0.54
C ASP A 117 -6.24 -1.48 -0.87
N VAL A 118 -5.43 -0.87 -1.73
CA VAL A 118 -4.12 -1.40 -2.11
C VAL A 118 -3.02 -0.53 -1.52
N VAL A 119 -2.14 -1.15 -0.76
CA VAL A 119 -0.99 -0.51 -0.10
C VAL A 119 0.29 -1.02 -0.75
N GLY A 120 1.16 -0.11 -1.15
CA GLY A 120 2.46 -0.44 -1.73
C GLY A 120 3.47 0.67 -1.51
N THR A 121 4.72 0.41 -1.86
CA THR A 121 5.78 1.42 -1.85
C THR A 121 5.81 2.13 -3.18
N SER A 122 5.71 3.46 -3.18
CA SER A 122 5.74 4.27 -4.40
C SER A 122 7.12 4.24 -5.06
N LYS A 123 7.17 4.51 -6.37
CA LYS A 123 8.45 4.62 -7.08
C LYS A 123 9.30 5.74 -6.48
N GLY A 124 10.54 5.44 -6.13
CA GLY A 124 11.52 6.43 -5.67
C GLY A 124 11.83 7.44 -6.77
N LYS A 125 11.99 8.71 -6.40
CA LYS A 125 12.35 9.82 -7.28
C LYS A 125 13.60 10.55 -6.78
N GLY A 126 14.28 9.99 -5.78
CA GLY A 126 15.46 10.56 -5.15
C GLY A 126 15.21 11.92 -4.51
N PHE A 127 16.24 12.75 -4.44
CA PHE A 127 16.12 14.12 -4.00
C PHE A 127 15.45 14.97 -5.09
N ALA A 128 14.29 15.53 -4.80
CA ALA A 128 13.50 16.30 -5.74
C ALA A 128 13.41 17.77 -5.31
N GLY A 129 13.60 18.67 -6.29
CA GLY A 129 13.40 20.10 -6.09
C GLY A 129 11.94 20.45 -5.83
N VAL A 130 11.69 21.66 -5.34
CA VAL A 130 10.36 22.13 -4.96
C VAL A 130 9.35 22.15 -6.10
N MET A 131 9.78 22.33 -7.33
CA MET A 131 8.90 22.30 -8.50
C MET A 131 8.35 20.88 -8.71
N LYS A 132 9.20 19.85 -8.68
CA LYS A 132 8.79 18.45 -8.86
C LYS A 132 8.03 17.92 -7.65
N ARG A 133 8.50 18.27 -6.42
CA ARG A 133 7.95 17.71 -5.18
C ARG A 133 6.64 18.37 -4.75
N HIS A 134 6.49 19.69 -5.00
CA HIS A 134 5.37 20.47 -4.49
C HIS A 134 4.65 21.31 -5.55
N ASN A 135 5.00 21.16 -6.83
CA ASN A 135 4.41 21.89 -7.95
C ASN A 135 4.58 23.42 -7.83
N PHE A 136 5.71 23.89 -7.34
CA PHE A 136 6.02 25.32 -7.32
C PHE A 136 6.27 25.81 -8.73
N LYS A 137 5.87 27.07 -9.01
CA LYS A 137 6.02 27.69 -10.33
C LYS A 137 7.47 28.05 -10.66
N GLY A 138 8.29 28.30 -9.62
CA GLY A 138 9.64 28.86 -9.79
C GLY A 138 9.62 30.36 -9.98
N MET A 139 10.73 30.91 -10.48
CA MET A 139 10.90 32.32 -10.81
C MET A 139 10.75 32.56 -12.31
N SER A 140 10.58 33.82 -12.73
CA SER A 140 10.50 34.19 -14.13
C SER A 140 11.74 33.79 -14.91
N ALA A 141 11.58 33.50 -16.22
CA ALA A 141 12.70 33.16 -17.09
C ALA A 141 13.56 34.37 -17.50
N THR A 142 12.99 35.57 -17.40
CA THR A 142 13.59 36.87 -17.76
C THR A 142 13.54 37.85 -16.59
N HIS A 143 13.72 39.16 -16.83
CA HIS A 143 13.65 40.22 -15.85
C HIS A 143 14.67 40.08 -14.71
N GLY A 144 15.93 39.80 -15.04
CA GLY A 144 17.04 39.78 -14.07
C GLY A 144 17.15 38.52 -13.22
N THR A 145 16.40 37.47 -13.55
CA THR A 145 16.54 36.18 -12.88
C THR A 145 17.71 35.41 -13.51
N GLU A 146 18.87 35.37 -12.85
CA GLU A 146 20.04 34.70 -13.43
C GLU A 146 20.05 33.18 -13.19
N ARG A 147 20.10 32.76 -11.91
CA ARG A 147 20.35 31.34 -11.53
C ARG A 147 19.24 30.71 -10.68
N LYS A 148 18.20 31.46 -10.36
CA LYS A 148 17.17 31.05 -9.38
C LYS A 148 15.84 30.65 -10.00
N HIS A 149 15.82 30.27 -11.27
CA HIS A 149 14.60 29.91 -11.99
C HIS A 149 13.76 28.82 -11.30
N ARG A 150 14.40 27.85 -10.67
CA ARG A 150 13.76 26.67 -10.09
C ARG A 150 13.71 26.70 -8.53
N THR A 151 13.88 27.84 -7.89
CA THR A 151 13.88 27.96 -6.44
C THR A 151 12.47 28.02 -5.85
N SER A 152 12.37 27.82 -4.54
CA SER A 152 11.11 27.91 -3.79
C SER A 152 10.61 29.34 -3.56
N GLY A 153 11.41 30.35 -3.89
CA GLY A 153 11.14 31.75 -3.52
C GLY A 153 11.40 32.01 -2.03
N SER A 154 10.73 32.99 -1.45
CA SER A 154 10.87 33.33 -0.05
C SER A 154 10.45 32.19 0.88
N ILE A 155 11.28 31.91 1.89
CA ILE A 155 11.00 30.92 2.93
C ILE A 155 10.49 31.57 4.23
N GLY A 156 10.38 32.89 4.28
CA GLY A 156 9.90 33.68 5.40
C GLY A 156 10.83 34.83 5.76
N SER A 157 10.43 35.67 6.70
CA SER A 157 11.20 36.79 7.25
C SER A 157 10.93 36.92 8.75
N HIS A 158 11.27 38.05 9.35
CA HIS A 158 11.17 38.32 10.80
C HIS A 158 9.82 37.94 11.46
N GLY A 159 8.71 38.04 10.76
CA GLY A 159 7.38 37.68 11.28
C GLY A 159 7.03 36.19 11.27
N THR A 160 7.92 35.31 10.79
CA THR A 160 7.57 33.91 10.58
C THR A 160 7.53 33.08 11.85
N ASP A 161 8.18 33.46 12.90
CA ASP A 161 8.37 32.64 14.10
C ASP A 161 7.90 33.30 15.41
N ARG A 162 7.09 34.37 15.34
CA ARG A 162 6.46 35.01 16.51
C ARG A 162 7.39 35.18 17.73
N GLY A 163 8.62 35.66 17.53
CA GLY A 163 9.57 35.93 18.61
C GLY A 163 10.45 34.75 19.04
N HIS A 164 10.33 33.59 18.45
CA HIS A 164 11.18 32.42 18.77
C HIS A 164 12.45 32.30 17.93
N GLY A 165 12.89 33.39 17.32
CA GLY A 165 14.10 33.44 16.51
C GLY A 165 13.90 33.06 15.03
N ALA A 166 14.98 33.08 14.25
CA ALA A 166 14.96 32.92 12.79
C ALA A 166 14.75 31.46 12.32
N LYS A 167 13.82 30.74 12.91
CA LYS A 167 13.51 29.35 12.51
C LYS A 167 12.43 29.31 11.44
N ILE A 168 12.63 28.44 10.45
CA ILE A 168 11.63 28.17 9.42
C ILE A 168 10.46 27.42 10.05
N LYS A 169 9.23 27.83 9.75
CA LYS A 169 8.03 27.15 10.25
C LYS A 169 8.04 25.67 9.90
N LYS A 170 7.70 24.81 10.86
CA LYS A 170 7.51 23.37 10.65
C LYS A 170 6.47 23.14 9.55
N GLY A 171 6.74 22.16 8.67
CA GLY A 171 5.86 21.86 7.52
C GLY A 171 6.05 22.77 6.30
N LYS A 172 6.99 23.73 6.31
CA LYS A 172 7.32 24.52 5.11
C LYS A 172 7.76 23.59 3.99
N ARG A 173 7.13 23.76 2.81
CA ARG A 173 7.41 22.93 1.63
C ARG A 173 8.78 23.27 1.05
N MET A 174 9.69 22.30 1.04
CA MET A 174 11.06 22.43 0.56
C MET A 174 11.44 21.23 -0.30
N ALA A 175 12.58 21.34 -0.98
CA ALA A 175 13.22 20.22 -1.66
C ALA A 175 13.53 19.11 -0.65
N GLY A 176 13.62 17.88 -1.13
CA GLY A 176 13.94 16.72 -0.30
C GLY A 176 13.58 15.41 -0.99
N HIS A 177 13.70 14.31 -0.25
CA HIS A 177 13.36 12.98 -0.72
C HIS A 177 11.91 12.91 -1.19
N MET A 178 11.67 12.28 -2.33
CA MET A 178 10.34 12.07 -2.91
C MET A 178 10.21 10.64 -3.41
N GLY A 179 9.06 10.04 -3.15
CA GLY A 179 8.81 8.64 -3.47
C GLY A 179 9.46 7.69 -2.45
N ASP A 180 9.47 6.39 -2.78
CA ASP A 180 9.86 5.31 -1.87
C ASP A 180 9.13 5.39 -0.50
N GLU A 181 7.87 5.80 -0.57
CA GLU A 181 6.98 5.96 0.57
C GLU A 181 5.85 4.93 0.51
N ARG A 182 5.43 4.47 1.67
CA ARG A 182 4.25 3.60 1.79
C ARG A 182 2.99 4.40 1.49
N VAL A 183 2.36 4.09 0.37
CA VAL A 183 1.14 4.76 -0.13
C VAL A 183 -0.02 3.78 -0.14
N THR A 184 -1.19 4.25 0.27
CA THR A 184 -2.45 3.50 0.20
C THR A 184 -3.38 4.14 -0.83
N VAL A 185 -3.73 3.40 -1.87
CA VAL A 185 -4.82 3.77 -2.79
C VAL A 185 -6.08 3.07 -2.32
N ARG A 186 -7.09 3.88 -1.94
CA ARG A 186 -8.31 3.38 -1.30
C ARG A 186 -9.44 3.16 -2.29
N SER A 187 -10.30 2.21 -1.96
CA SER A 187 -11.58 1.98 -2.63
C SER A 187 -11.42 1.75 -4.14
N LEU A 188 -10.47 0.93 -4.57
CA LEU A 188 -10.37 0.50 -5.95
C LEU A 188 -11.49 -0.51 -6.26
N ASP A 189 -12.10 -0.39 -7.44
CA ASP A 189 -13.09 -1.36 -7.90
C ASP A 189 -12.39 -2.67 -8.26
N VAL A 190 -12.87 -3.79 -7.75
CA VAL A 190 -12.47 -5.12 -8.19
C VAL A 190 -13.21 -5.40 -9.50
N VAL A 191 -12.46 -5.71 -10.55
CA VAL A 191 -13.02 -5.97 -11.89
C VAL A 191 -13.21 -7.46 -12.11
N MET A 192 -12.21 -8.25 -11.75
CA MET A 192 -12.20 -9.69 -11.95
C MET A 192 -11.28 -10.35 -10.92
N ILE A 193 -11.64 -11.54 -10.50
CA ILE A 193 -10.84 -12.46 -9.68
C ILE A 193 -10.72 -13.77 -10.45
N ASP A 194 -9.49 -14.22 -10.67
CA ASP A 194 -9.18 -15.52 -11.25
C ASP A 194 -8.48 -16.37 -10.18
N ALA A 195 -9.23 -17.28 -9.59
CA ALA A 195 -8.73 -18.12 -8.50
C ALA A 195 -7.72 -19.18 -8.98
N GLU A 196 -7.84 -19.65 -10.23
CA GLU A 196 -6.93 -20.67 -10.77
C GLU A 196 -5.52 -20.12 -10.97
N LYS A 197 -5.43 -18.87 -11.47
CA LYS A 197 -4.15 -18.19 -11.73
C LYS A 197 -3.69 -17.28 -10.60
N ASN A 198 -4.46 -17.18 -9.52
CA ASN A 198 -4.23 -16.23 -8.42
C ASN A 198 -4.10 -14.78 -8.91
N ILE A 199 -4.92 -14.36 -9.87
CA ILE A 199 -4.90 -13.03 -10.46
C ILE A 199 -6.07 -12.20 -9.95
N LEU A 200 -5.76 -10.97 -9.56
CA LEU A 200 -6.73 -9.94 -9.21
C LEU A 200 -6.60 -8.75 -10.17
N LEU A 201 -7.68 -8.40 -10.85
CA LEU A 201 -7.79 -7.19 -11.67
C LEU A 201 -8.47 -6.08 -10.87
N VAL A 202 -7.76 -4.98 -10.66
CA VAL A 202 -8.32 -3.77 -10.02
C VAL A 202 -8.35 -2.60 -10.99
N LYS A 203 -9.43 -1.81 -10.95
CA LYS A 203 -9.61 -0.65 -11.81
C LYS A 203 -8.71 0.51 -11.37
N GLY A 204 -7.82 0.94 -12.26
CA GLY A 204 -6.96 2.10 -12.06
C GLY A 204 -5.54 1.75 -11.61
N PRO A 205 -4.72 2.77 -11.30
CA PRO A 205 -3.32 2.59 -10.95
C PRO A 205 -3.17 2.15 -9.49
N VAL A 206 -2.13 1.34 -9.23
CA VAL A 206 -1.66 0.99 -7.89
C VAL A 206 -0.23 1.50 -7.68
N PRO A 207 0.18 1.76 -6.43
CA PRO A 207 1.51 2.30 -6.14
C PRO A 207 2.62 1.30 -6.50
N GLY A 208 3.80 1.83 -6.78
CA GLY A 208 5.02 1.06 -6.98
C GLY A 208 5.35 0.71 -8.43
N ALA A 209 6.50 0.10 -8.60
CA ALA A 209 6.98 -0.46 -9.87
C ALA A 209 6.28 -1.80 -10.15
N ASN A 210 6.47 -2.35 -11.35
CA ASN A 210 6.17 -3.74 -11.63
C ASN A 210 7.06 -4.62 -10.74
N ASP A 211 6.61 -5.80 -10.42
CA ASP A 211 7.20 -6.73 -9.44
C ASP A 211 7.26 -6.20 -7.99
N GLY A 212 6.72 -5.01 -7.73
CA GLY A 212 6.60 -4.47 -6.38
C GLY A 212 5.53 -5.18 -5.55
N TYR A 213 5.84 -5.42 -4.26
CA TYR A 213 4.92 -6.06 -3.34
C TYR A 213 3.79 -5.13 -2.92
N LEU A 214 2.61 -5.69 -2.85
CA LEU A 214 1.38 -5.02 -2.49
C LEU A 214 0.72 -5.73 -1.31
N PHE A 215 0.12 -4.96 -0.42
CA PHE A 215 -0.79 -5.45 0.60
C PHE A 215 -2.20 -5.00 0.22
N ILE A 216 -3.06 -5.95 -0.06
CA ILE A 216 -4.41 -5.78 -0.56
C ILE A 216 -5.37 -6.15 0.57
N ARG A 217 -6.33 -5.30 0.85
CA ARG A 217 -7.34 -5.59 1.88
C ARG A 217 -8.72 -5.12 1.42
N ALA A 218 -9.76 -5.71 1.96
CA ALA A 218 -11.10 -5.18 1.80
C ALA A 218 -11.16 -3.72 2.26
N ALA A 219 -11.87 -2.87 1.52
CA ALA A 219 -11.90 -1.43 1.78
C ALA A 219 -12.57 -1.13 3.14
N THR A 220 -11.78 -0.65 4.10
CA THR A 220 -12.26 -0.33 5.46
C THR A 220 -13.06 0.98 5.51
N ARG A 221 -12.87 1.87 4.56
CA ARG A 221 -13.58 3.15 4.47
C ARG A 221 -13.80 3.53 3.01
N LEU A 222 -15.02 3.46 2.55
CA LEU A 222 -15.40 3.82 1.19
C LEU A 222 -15.52 5.34 1.01
N PHE A 223 -15.25 5.83 -0.20
CA PHE A 223 -15.66 7.16 -0.62
C PHE A 223 -17.19 7.24 -0.67
N LYS A 224 -17.80 8.38 -0.31
CA LYS A 224 -19.27 8.58 -0.27
C LYS A 224 -19.97 8.13 -1.56
N ARG A 225 -19.40 8.42 -2.75
CA ARG A 225 -19.95 7.99 -4.05
C ARG A 225 -20.01 6.47 -4.21
N LYS A 226 -19.00 5.74 -3.69
CA LYS A 226 -18.91 4.28 -3.78
C LYS A 226 -19.78 3.59 -2.73
N ALA A 227 -19.85 4.17 -1.54
CA ALA A 227 -20.75 3.69 -0.50
C ALA A 227 -22.24 3.71 -0.92
N LYS A 228 -22.65 4.70 -1.73
CA LYS A 228 -24.02 4.79 -2.27
C LYS A 228 -24.35 3.71 -3.31
N LYS A 229 -23.35 3.06 -3.90
CA LYS A 229 -23.52 2.01 -4.92
C LYS A 229 -23.65 0.61 -4.32
N LEU A 230 -23.26 0.44 -3.06
CA LEU A 230 -23.46 -0.84 -2.38
C LEU A 230 -24.93 -1.01 -2.00
N PRO A 231 -25.47 -2.23 -2.13
CA PRO A 231 -26.80 -2.52 -1.60
C PRO A 231 -26.80 -2.22 -0.10
N LYS A 232 -27.84 -1.51 0.36
CA LYS A 232 -28.06 -1.31 1.79
C LYS A 232 -28.39 -2.68 2.38
N LYS A 233 -27.59 -3.12 3.35
CA LYS A 233 -27.90 -4.29 4.18
C LYS A 233 -29.12 -4.01 5.04
#